data_e0a7b0b361e28b8cdbca4cca17328930
#
_entry.id   e0a7b0b361e28b8cdbca4cca17328930
#
_cell.length_a   1.000
_cell.length_b   1.000
_cell.length_c   1.000
_cell.angle_alpha   90.00
_cell.angle_beta   90.00
_cell.angle_gamma   90.00
#
_symmetry.space_group_name_H-M   'P 1'
#
loop_
_entity.id
_entity.type
_entity.pdbx_description
1 polymer ?
#
loop_
_entity_poly.entity_id
_entity_poly.type
_entity_poly.pdbx_seq_one_letter_code
_entity_poly.pdbx_strand_id
1 'polypeptide(L)'
;MRKCKVIAVTNQKGGVGKTTTTENVAIGLVRQGLDVLIVDFDPQGDLTSCLGWKNNDALEHSVSSMLDDYINDNDIDYDSLILHHEEDVDLIPANIELADFEMRLVSVINREQTLSNCIEPLRDKYDYIFIDCPPSLGMLTVNALSAADEVLIPVQTQYLPAKGMTKLLQTINKVQRKINSNLKITGIVMTLADLNTNITKSTIDTIRESFGKNIRVFDTIIPKATKASEASISGKSIYEYAKDSKVAVAYDNLTKELVKNPKIRHKDEISL
;
A
#
# COMPACT_ATOMS: atom_id res chain seq x y z
N MET A 1 18.38 13.26 -10.73
CA MET A 1 17.40 13.09 -9.62
C MET A 1 16.74 11.73 -9.80
N ARG A 2 16.66 10.90 -8.76
CA ARG A 2 15.76 9.73 -8.79
C ARG A 2 14.34 10.26 -8.85
N LYS A 3 13.53 9.72 -9.73
CA LYS A 3 12.13 10.10 -9.80
C LYS A 3 11.39 9.34 -8.67
N CYS A 4 10.69 10.05 -7.79
CA CYS A 4 9.86 9.48 -6.74
C CYS A 4 8.92 8.42 -7.31
N LYS A 5 8.74 7.31 -6.61
CA LYS A 5 7.79 6.26 -6.96
C LYS A 5 6.64 6.22 -5.96
N VAL A 6 5.43 6.37 -6.46
CA VAL A 6 4.20 6.19 -5.66
C VAL A 6 3.67 4.78 -5.84
N ILE A 7 3.53 4.03 -4.74
CA ILE A 7 3.10 2.63 -4.74
C ILE A 7 1.81 2.48 -3.93
N ALA A 8 0.70 2.13 -4.58
CA ALA A 8 -0.53 1.76 -3.89
C ALA A 8 -0.48 0.28 -3.46
N VAL A 9 -0.70 0.02 -2.17
CA VAL A 9 -0.79 -1.32 -1.61
C VAL A 9 -2.26 -1.68 -1.44
N THR A 10 -2.80 -2.51 -2.31
CA THR A 10 -4.25 -2.74 -2.38
C THR A 10 -4.65 -4.19 -2.55
N ASN A 11 -5.76 -4.56 -1.93
CA ASN A 11 -6.52 -5.77 -2.18
C ASN A 11 -7.94 -5.59 -1.63
N GLN A 12 -8.95 -6.06 -2.37
CA GLN A 12 -10.36 -6.01 -1.95
C GLN A 12 -10.63 -6.81 -0.66
N LYS A 13 -9.83 -7.84 -0.38
CA LYS A 13 -9.99 -8.68 0.81
C LYS A 13 -9.36 -8.01 2.03
N GLY A 14 -10.10 -7.91 3.13
CA GLY A 14 -9.58 -7.50 4.43
C GLY A 14 -8.66 -8.57 5.04
N GLY A 15 -7.72 -8.15 5.90
CA GLY A 15 -6.85 -9.05 6.66
C GLY A 15 -5.82 -9.83 5.82
N VAL A 16 -5.47 -9.35 4.61
CA VAL A 16 -4.42 -9.97 3.78
C VAL A 16 -3.03 -9.42 4.05
N GLY A 17 -2.87 -8.54 5.04
CA GLY A 17 -1.59 -7.94 5.41
C GLY A 17 -1.19 -6.75 4.54
N LYS A 18 -2.14 -5.95 4.03
CA LYS A 18 -1.85 -4.70 3.32
C LYS A 18 -1.05 -3.75 4.21
N THR A 19 -1.64 -3.32 5.31
CA THR A 19 -1.07 -2.41 6.30
C THR A 19 0.30 -2.88 6.80
N THR A 20 0.41 -4.14 7.23
CA THR A 20 1.69 -4.72 7.67
C THR A 20 2.74 -4.74 6.55
N THR A 21 2.33 -4.96 5.30
CA THR A 21 3.25 -4.94 4.15
C THR A 21 3.67 -3.52 3.84
N THR A 22 2.75 -2.55 3.86
CA THR A 22 3.05 -1.13 3.66
C THR A 22 4.07 -0.64 4.67
N GLU A 23 3.79 -0.81 5.97
CA GLU A 23 4.66 -0.45 7.08
C GLU A 23 6.07 -1.02 6.93
N ASN A 24 6.17 -2.35 6.83
CA ASN A 24 7.47 -3.01 6.91
C ASN A 24 8.28 -2.89 5.60
N VAL A 25 7.65 -2.74 4.44
CA VAL A 25 8.38 -2.45 3.19
C VAL A 25 8.89 -1.00 3.20
N ALA A 26 8.08 -0.03 3.64
CA ALA A 26 8.47 1.36 3.73
C ALA A 26 9.68 1.54 4.69
N ILE A 27 9.58 1.02 5.93
CA ILE A 27 10.69 1.06 6.89
C ILE A 27 11.90 0.28 6.38
N GLY A 28 11.69 -0.84 5.68
CA GLY A 28 12.76 -1.59 5.04
C GLY A 28 13.52 -0.78 3.97
N LEU A 29 12.87 0.16 3.28
CA LEU A 29 13.51 1.10 2.33
C LEU A 29 14.27 2.21 3.07
N VAL A 30 13.69 2.77 4.13
CA VAL A 30 14.36 3.74 5.01
C VAL A 30 15.67 3.17 5.54
N ARG A 31 15.68 1.91 5.98
CA ARG A 31 16.89 1.18 6.41
C ARG A 31 17.95 1.00 5.31
N GLN A 32 17.59 1.22 4.05
CA GLN A 32 18.51 1.26 2.90
C GLN A 32 18.95 2.69 2.56
N GLY A 33 18.58 3.69 3.38
CA GLY A 33 18.96 5.09 3.22
C GLY A 33 18.11 5.84 2.18
N LEU A 34 16.84 5.47 2.04
CA LEU A 34 15.89 6.13 1.15
C LEU A 34 14.88 6.95 1.95
N ASP A 35 14.47 8.08 1.41
CA ASP A 35 13.43 8.92 1.99
C ASP A 35 12.04 8.38 1.62
N VAL A 36 11.23 8.04 2.62
CA VAL A 36 9.95 7.35 2.40
C VAL A 36 8.82 8.01 3.17
N LEU A 37 7.74 8.33 2.46
CA LEU A 37 6.46 8.76 3.02
C LEU A 37 5.44 7.62 2.92
N ILE A 38 4.65 7.43 3.96
CA ILE A 38 3.47 6.58 3.95
C ILE A 38 2.22 7.46 4.03
N VAL A 39 1.23 7.17 3.22
CA VAL A 39 -0.11 7.75 3.32
C VAL A 39 -1.06 6.66 3.79
N ASP A 40 -1.57 6.79 4.99
CA ASP A 40 -2.68 5.94 5.45
C ASP A 40 -3.94 6.42 4.75
N PHE A 41 -4.54 5.56 3.94
CA PHE A 41 -5.71 5.91 3.13
C PHE A 41 -6.90 4.99 3.41
N ASP A 42 -6.88 4.33 4.58
CA ASP A 42 -8.00 3.55 5.11
C ASP A 42 -8.68 4.36 6.24
N PRO A 43 -10.00 4.60 6.18
CA PRO A 43 -10.75 5.27 7.25
C PRO A 43 -10.61 4.64 8.63
N GLN A 44 -10.21 3.36 8.71
CA GLN A 44 -9.96 2.71 9.99
C GLN A 44 -8.68 3.22 10.68
N GLY A 45 -7.75 3.84 9.95
CA GLY A 45 -6.50 4.37 10.48
C GLY A 45 -5.60 3.32 11.13
N ASP A 46 -5.72 2.07 10.66
CA ASP A 46 -4.96 0.95 11.23
C ASP A 46 -3.45 1.15 11.08
N LEU A 47 -2.99 1.69 9.95
CA LEU A 47 -1.58 1.96 9.74
C LEU A 47 -1.06 3.04 10.69
N THR A 48 -1.81 4.12 10.85
CA THR A 48 -1.53 5.21 11.78
C THR A 48 -1.38 4.66 13.21
N SER A 49 -2.30 3.80 13.62
CA SER A 49 -2.25 3.13 14.93
C SER A 49 -1.07 2.16 15.04
N CYS A 50 -0.74 1.41 13.98
CA CYS A 50 0.41 0.48 13.94
C CYS A 50 1.75 1.20 14.11
N LEU A 51 1.85 2.44 13.63
CA LEU A 51 3.02 3.31 13.79
C LEU A 51 3.01 4.13 15.10
N GLY A 52 2.15 3.80 16.07
CA GLY A 52 2.20 4.33 17.42
C GLY A 52 1.16 5.42 17.75
N TRP A 53 0.50 6.03 16.78
CA TRP A 53 -0.55 7.03 17.01
C TRP A 53 -1.90 6.37 17.29
N LYS A 54 -2.05 5.80 18.52
CA LYS A 54 -3.19 4.98 18.91
C LYS A 54 -4.53 5.72 18.98
N ASN A 55 -4.50 7.02 19.24
CA ASN A 55 -5.68 7.89 19.29
C ASN A 55 -5.75 8.75 18.03
N ASN A 56 -5.76 8.11 16.88
CA ASN A 56 -5.73 8.78 15.58
C ASN A 56 -6.95 9.67 15.30
N ASP A 57 -8.12 9.38 15.88
CA ASP A 57 -9.32 10.23 15.77
C ASP A 57 -9.18 11.58 16.50
N ALA A 58 -8.19 11.73 17.38
CA ALA A 58 -7.89 12.99 18.03
C ALA A 58 -6.79 13.82 17.33
N LEU A 59 -6.27 13.35 16.20
CA LEU A 59 -5.31 14.11 15.40
C LEU A 59 -6.01 15.29 14.72
N GLU A 60 -5.46 16.48 14.87
CA GLU A 60 -5.99 17.70 14.26
C GLU A 60 -5.81 17.71 12.74
N HIS A 61 -4.71 17.12 12.26
CA HIS A 61 -4.39 17.01 10.84
C HIS A 61 -4.33 15.55 10.40
N SER A 62 -4.97 15.27 9.27
CA SER A 62 -5.05 13.93 8.69
C SER A 62 -5.18 14.01 7.17
N VAL A 63 -5.13 12.86 6.50
CA VAL A 63 -5.38 12.79 5.07
C VAL A 63 -6.74 13.40 4.71
N SER A 64 -7.73 13.33 5.61
CA SER A 64 -9.06 13.94 5.39
C SER A 64 -8.98 15.45 5.33
N SER A 65 -8.28 16.10 6.28
CA SER A 65 -8.10 17.55 6.28
C SER A 65 -7.30 18.02 5.07
N MET A 66 -6.24 17.29 4.68
CA MET A 66 -5.48 17.57 3.45
C MET A 66 -6.35 17.59 2.20
N LEU A 67 -7.23 16.60 2.08
CA LEU A 67 -8.13 16.49 0.94
C LEU A 67 -9.23 17.57 0.99
N ASP A 68 -9.70 17.93 2.18
CA ASP A 68 -10.66 19.02 2.39
C ASP A 68 -10.06 20.38 2.02
N ASP A 69 -8.83 20.66 2.42
CA ASP A 69 -8.14 21.89 2.02
C ASP A 69 -8.02 21.98 0.52
N TYR A 70 -7.61 20.89 -0.15
CA TYR A 70 -7.51 20.85 -1.60
C TYR A 70 -8.83 21.15 -2.32
N ILE A 71 -9.96 20.53 -1.93
CA ILE A 71 -11.24 20.73 -2.60
C ILE A 71 -11.86 22.10 -2.32
N ASN A 72 -11.41 22.79 -1.28
CA ASN A 72 -11.85 24.15 -0.92
C ASN A 72 -10.86 25.24 -1.38
N ASP A 73 -9.87 24.88 -2.22
CA ASP A 73 -8.83 25.78 -2.72
C ASP A 73 -8.02 26.46 -1.60
N ASN A 74 -7.86 25.81 -0.44
CA ASN A 74 -7.01 26.24 0.65
C ASN A 74 -5.57 25.74 0.45
N ASP A 75 -4.60 26.45 1.04
CA ASP A 75 -3.22 25.98 1.10
C ASP A 75 -3.08 24.80 2.07
N ILE A 76 -2.40 23.75 1.65
CA ILE A 76 -2.13 22.57 2.48
C ILE A 76 -0.87 22.81 3.32
N ASP A 77 -1.00 22.76 4.64
CA ASP A 77 0.13 22.80 5.57
C ASP A 77 0.73 21.40 5.78
N TYR A 78 1.68 21.03 4.90
CA TYR A 78 2.34 19.74 4.99
C TYR A 78 3.23 19.60 6.23
N ASP A 79 3.74 20.68 6.79
CA ASP A 79 4.63 20.63 7.95
C ASP A 79 3.86 20.23 9.23
N SER A 80 2.60 20.65 9.35
CA SER A 80 1.71 20.22 10.44
C SER A 80 1.05 18.86 10.17
N LEU A 81 0.88 18.48 8.91
CA LEU A 81 0.21 17.24 8.48
C LEU A 81 1.10 16.00 8.63
N ILE A 82 2.39 16.12 8.31
CA ILE A 82 3.30 14.99 8.24
C ILE A 82 3.84 14.65 9.63
N LEU A 83 3.58 13.44 10.08
CA LEU A 83 4.10 12.89 11.32
C LEU A 83 5.42 12.16 11.05
N HIS A 84 6.42 12.36 11.93
CA HIS A 84 7.73 11.72 11.85
C HIS A 84 7.82 10.56 12.84
N HIS A 85 8.07 9.36 12.34
CA HIS A 85 8.21 8.16 13.17
C HIS A 85 9.65 7.98 13.63
N GLU A 86 9.85 7.36 14.81
CA GLU A 86 11.18 7.12 15.40
C GLU A 86 12.11 6.22 14.55
N GLU A 87 11.57 5.47 13.59
CA GLU A 87 12.33 4.67 12.60
C GLU A 87 12.52 5.43 11.26
N ASP A 88 12.52 6.77 11.29
CA ASP A 88 12.81 7.68 10.16
C ASP A 88 11.88 7.53 8.94
N VAL A 89 10.67 7.02 9.13
CA VAL A 89 9.62 7.03 8.11
C VAL A 89 8.61 8.12 8.40
N ASP A 90 8.18 8.83 7.37
CA ASP A 90 7.16 9.87 7.46
C ASP A 90 5.77 9.31 7.19
N LEU A 91 4.74 9.88 7.83
CA LEU A 91 3.36 9.43 7.75
C LEU A 91 2.40 10.61 7.54
N ILE A 92 1.52 10.53 6.55
CA ILE A 92 0.26 11.25 6.52
C ILE A 92 -0.80 10.34 7.16
N PRO A 93 -1.32 10.71 8.36
CA PRO A 93 -2.21 9.83 9.11
C PRO A 93 -3.64 9.82 8.57
N ALA A 94 -4.40 8.77 8.88
CA ALA A 94 -5.84 8.69 8.67
C ALA A 94 -6.61 8.60 9.97
N ASN A 95 -7.87 9.02 9.89
CA ASN A 95 -8.87 8.87 10.92
C ASN A 95 -10.25 8.57 10.30
N ILE A 96 -11.26 8.39 11.14
CA ILE A 96 -12.61 8.01 10.68
C ILE A 96 -13.27 9.05 9.77
N GLU A 97 -12.85 10.32 9.81
CA GLU A 97 -13.39 11.40 8.96
C GLU A 97 -13.19 11.13 7.46
N LEU A 98 -12.21 10.27 7.10
CA LEU A 98 -11.98 9.87 5.72
C LEU A 98 -13.19 9.10 5.13
N ALA A 99 -14.00 8.44 5.95
CA ALA A 99 -15.23 7.80 5.49
C ALA A 99 -16.29 8.82 5.06
N ASP A 100 -16.43 9.90 5.83
CA ASP A 100 -17.34 11.00 5.50
C ASP A 100 -16.84 11.77 4.26
N PHE A 101 -15.52 11.94 4.15
CA PHE A 101 -14.91 12.54 2.97
C PHE A 101 -15.18 11.71 1.71
N GLU A 102 -15.11 10.38 1.75
CA GLU A 102 -15.43 9.51 0.59
C GLU A 102 -16.85 9.77 0.06
N MET A 103 -17.83 10.02 0.95
CA MET A 103 -19.19 10.37 0.53
C MET A 103 -19.25 11.74 -0.14
N ARG A 104 -18.51 12.73 0.35
CA ARG A 104 -18.47 14.09 -0.24
C ARG A 104 -17.77 14.13 -1.60
N LEU A 105 -16.80 13.26 -1.85
CA LEU A 105 -16.12 13.13 -3.14
C LEU A 105 -17.08 12.96 -4.33
N VAL A 106 -18.27 12.40 -4.11
CA VAL A 106 -19.25 12.19 -5.21
C VAL A 106 -19.61 13.46 -5.97
N SER A 107 -19.59 14.62 -5.28
CA SER A 107 -19.91 15.93 -5.85
C SER A 107 -18.71 16.73 -6.35
N VAL A 108 -17.49 16.24 -6.14
CA VAL A 108 -16.24 16.94 -6.48
C VAL A 108 -15.89 16.72 -7.96
N ILE A 109 -15.51 17.81 -8.65
CA ILE A 109 -15.02 17.73 -10.03
C ILE A 109 -13.63 17.10 -10.05
N ASN A 110 -13.37 16.18 -10.99
CA ASN A 110 -12.12 15.42 -11.08
C ASN A 110 -11.77 14.65 -9.79
N ARG A 111 -12.79 14.22 -9.06
CA ARG A 111 -12.68 13.53 -7.77
C ARG A 111 -11.73 12.34 -7.75
N GLU A 112 -11.48 11.72 -8.89
CA GLU A 112 -10.56 10.59 -9.01
C GLU A 112 -9.08 11.00 -8.91
N GLN A 113 -8.77 12.28 -9.04
CA GLN A 113 -7.41 12.83 -9.04
C GLN A 113 -7.11 13.66 -7.77
N THR A 114 -8.03 13.75 -6.82
CA THR A 114 -7.88 14.57 -5.62
C THR A 114 -6.60 14.21 -4.85
N LEU A 115 -6.41 12.93 -4.51
CA LEU A 115 -5.19 12.48 -3.81
C LEU A 115 -3.92 12.72 -4.65
N SER A 116 -3.97 12.45 -5.95
CA SER A 116 -2.84 12.66 -6.85
C SER A 116 -2.33 14.10 -6.80
N ASN A 117 -3.25 15.06 -6.84
CA ASN A 117 -2.91 16.48 -6.80
C ASN A 117 -2.37 16.91 -5.43
N CYS A 118 -2.91 16.36 -4.33
CA CYS A 118 -2.42 16.65 -2.99
C CYS A 118 -1.00 16.13 -2.74
N ILE A 119 -0.63 14.97 -3.27
CA ILE A 119 0.71 14.40 -3.02
C ILE A 119 1.75 14.78 -4.07
N GLU A 120 1.37 15.40 -5.18
CA GLU A 120 2.30 15.78 -6.25
C GLU A 120 3.46 16.67 -5.74
N PRO A 121 3.24 17.71 -4.89
CA PRO A 121 4.33 18.53 -4.35
C PRO A 121 5.32 17.75 -3.46
N LEU A 122 4.90 16.61 -2.92
CA LEU A 122 5.74 15.77 -2.04
C LEU A 122 6.70 14.88 -2.82
N ARG A 123 6.48 14.67 -4.12
CA ARG A 123 7.33 13.81 -4.96
C ARG A 123 8.78 14.30 -5.06
N ASP A 124 9.03 15.58 -4.84
CA ASP A 124 10.39 16.14 -4.87
C ASP A 124 11.16 15.90 -3.54
N LYS A 125 10.44 15.54 -2.47
CA LYS A 125 11.01 15.34 -1.13
C LYS A 125 11.32 13.87 -0.81
N TYR A 126 10.68 12.91 -1.49
CA TYR A 126 10.77 11.48 -1.18
C TYR A 126 11.23 10.63 -2.37
N ASP A 127 11.95 9.54 -2.09
CA ASP A 127 12.26 8.50 -3.06
C ASP A 127 11.05 7.59 -3.32
N TYR A 128 10.26 7.33 -2.27
CA TYR A 128 9.04 6.51 -2.32
C TYR A 128 7.90 7.12 -1.53
N ILE A 129 6.69 7.00 -2.07
CA ILE A 129 5.44 7.26 -1.34
C ILE A 129 4.60 5.98 -1.40
N PHE A 130 4.25 5.42 -0.24
CA PHE A 130 3.34 4.28 -0.15
C PHE A 130 1.94 4.75 0.23
N ILE A 131 0.90 4.18 -0.42
CA ILE A 131 -0.49 4.44 -0.09
C ILE A 131 -1.10 3.14 0.41
N ASP A 132 -1.47 3.06 1.70
CA ASP A 132 -2.20 1.92 2.27
C ASP A 132 -3.70 2.06 1.97
N CYS A 133 -4.25 1.15 1.18
CA CYS A 133 -5.62 1.26 0.68
C CYS A 133 -6.62 0.50 1.55
N PRO A 134 -7.88 0.97 1.65
CA PRO A 134 -8.95 0.23 2.32
C PRO A 134 -9.25 -1.12 1.63
N PRO A 135 -9.92 -2.07 2.32
CA PRO A 135 -10.34 -3.35 1.74
C PRO A 135 -11.61 -3.19 0.89
N SER A 136 -11.60 -2.24 -0.03
CA SER A 136 -12.73 -1.91 -0.90
C SER A 136 -12.25 -1.62 -2.33
N LEU A 137 -13.17 -1.48 -3.27
CA LEU A 137 -12.91 -0.95 -4.62
C LEU A 137 -13.69 0.35 -4.83
N GLY A 138 -13.89 1.12 -3.74
CA GLY A 138 -14.57 2.40 -3.70
C GLY A 138 -13.75 3.56 -4.27
N MET A 139 -14.22 4.78 -4.02
CA MET A 139 -13.60 5.99 -4.56
C MET A 139 -12.21 6.23 -3.96
N LEU A 140 -11.96 5.88 -2.70
CA LEU A 140 -10.63 5.96 -2.10
C LEU A 140 -9.63 5.07 -2.85
N THR A 141 -9.97 3.81 -3.13
CA THR A 141 -9.08 2.93 -3.91
C THR A 141 -8.83 3.48 -5.32
N VAL A 142 -9.85 4.08 -5.97
CA VAL A 142 -9.67 4.72 -7.28
C VAL A 142 -8.71 5.90 -7.18
N ASN A 143 -8.82 6.74 -6.16
CA ASN A 143 -7.88 7.85 -5.90
C ASN A 143 -6.45 7.35 -5.66
N ALA A 144 -6.26 6.31 -4.84
CA ALA A 144 -4.94 5.71 -4.62
C ALA A 144 -4.32 5.20 -5.93
N LEU A 145 -5.09 4.50 -6.76
CA LEU A 145 -4.65 4.01 -8.07
C LEU A 145 -4.40 5.14 -9.08
N SER A 146 -5.15 6.23 -8.99
CA SER A 146 -4.95 7.42 -9.81
C SER A 146 -3.63 8.12 -9.49
N ALA A 147 -3.28 8.20 -8.21
CA ALA A 147 -2.06 8.81 -7.71
C ALA A 147 -0.80 7.96 -7.89
N ALA A 148 -0.96 6.63 -7.97
CA ALA A 148 0.14 5.68 -7.97
C ALA A 148 0.82 5.53 -9.34
N ASP A 149 2.14 5.29 -9.31
CA ASP A 149 2.89 4.80 -10.46
C ASP A 149 2.83 3.27 -10.54
N GLU A 150 2.77 2.62 -9.38
CA GLU A 150 2.83 1.16 -9.27
C GLU A 150 1.82 0.62 -8.24
N VAL A 151 1.40 -0.64 -8.42
CA VAL A 151 0.48 -1.34 -7.50
C VAL A 151 1.14 -2.59 -6.96
N LEU A 152 1.24 -2.71 -5.64
CA LEU A 152 1.65 -3.92 -4.94
C LEU A 152 0.41 -4.62 -4.39
N ILE A 153 0.27 -5.94 -4.65
CA ILE A 153 -0.93 -6.69 -4.31
C ILE A 153 -0.60 -7.79 -3.30
N PRO A 154 -0.79 -7.56 -1.99
CA PRO A 154 -0.69 -8.61 -0.97
C PRO A 154 -1.83 -9.62 -1.10
N VAL A 155 -1.50 -10.92 -1.09
CA VAL A 155 -2.45 -12.02 -1.22
C VAL A 155 -2.20 -13.09 -0.18
N GLN A 156 -3.23 -13.38 0.63
CA GLN A 156 -3.16 -14.44 1.64
C GLN A 156 -3.19 -15.83 0.99
N THR A 157 -2.31 -16.74 1.46
CA THR A 157 -2.15 -18.09 0.89
C THR A 157 -3.12 -19.15 1.43
N GLN A 158 -4.05 -18.79 2.31
CA GLN A 158 -5.00 -19.74 2.93
C GLN A 158 -6.32 -19.89 2.16
N TYR A 159 -6.57 -19.06 1.14
CA TYR A 159 -7.83 -19.06 0.40
C TYR A 159 -7.59 -18.64 -1.05
N LEU A 160 -8.18 -19.37 -1.99
CA LEU A 160 -8.12 -19.05 -3.42
C LEU A 160 -8.75 -17.67 -3.69
N PRO A 161 -7.97 -16.66 -4.07
CA PRO A 161 -8.45 -15.29 -4.20
C PRO A 161 -9.14 -15.00 -5.54
N ALA A 162 -9.47 -16.05 -6.35
CA ALA A 162 -9.79 -15.88 -7.76
C ALA A 162 -10.83 -14.80 -8.06
N LYS A 163 -11.99 -14.77 -7.38
CA LYS A 163 -13.04 -13.76 -7.66
C LYS A 163 -12.64 -12.35 -7.22
N GLY A 164 -12.03 -12.19 -6.05
CA GLY A 164 -11.60 -10.88 -5.54
C GLY A 164 -10.46 -10.30 -6.37
N MET A 165 -9.48 -11.12 -6.73
CA MET A 165 -8.37 -10.72 -7.58
C MET A 165 -8.86 -10.28 -8.96
N THR A 166 -9.77 -11.03 -9.59
CA THR A 166 -10.33 -10.65 -10.90
C THR A 166 -10.99 -9.28 -10.86
N LYS A 167 -11.78 -8.98 -9.81
CA LYS A 167 -12.41 -7.66 -9.66
C LYS A 167 -11.39 -6.55 -9.46
N LEU A 168 -10.35 -6.78 -8.63
CA LEU A 168 -9.28 -5.81 -8.44
C LEU A 168 -8.55 -5.53 -9.76
N LEU A 169 -8.16 -6.57 -10.50
CA LEU A 169 -7.50 -6.40 -11.81
C LEU A 169 -8.39 -5.67 -12.82
N GLN A 170 -9.70 -5.94 -12.83
CA GLN A 170 -10.65 -5.18 -13.65
C GLN A 170 -10.70 -3.69 -13.26
N THR A 171 -10.65 -3.37 -11.95
CA THR A 171 -10.61 -1.99 -11.47
C THR A 171 -9.31 -1.32 -11.89
N ILE A 172 -8.15 -1.97 -11.68
CA ILE A 172 -6.85 -1.45 -12.12
C ILE A 172 -6.87 -1.17 -13.63
N ASN A 173 -7.34 -2.11 -14.45
CA ASN A 173 -7.45 -1.93 -15.90
C ASN A 173 -8.36 -0.75 -16.30
N LYS A 174 -9.47 -0.53 -15.57
CA LYS A 174 -10.34 0.63 -15.81
C LYS A 174 -9.61 1.94 -15.51
N VAL A 175 -8.89 2.00 -14.37
CA VAL A 175 -8.09 3.18 -14.00
C VAL A 175 -7.00 3.43 -15.04
N GLN A 176 -6.25 2.39 -15.46
CA GLN A 176 -5.24 2.51 -16.52
C GLN A 176 -5.81 3.09 -17.83
N ARG A 177 -6.97 2.61 -18.25
CA ARG A 177 -7.57 3.05 -19.52
C ARG A 177 -8.20 4.43 -19.48
N LYS A 178 -8.66 4.91 -18.33
CA LYS A 178 -9.53 6.09 -18.22
C LYS A 178 -8.93 7.24 -17.44
N ILE A 179 -8.00 6.98 -16.50
CA ILE A 179 -7.54 7.96 -15.52
C ILE A 179 -6.00 8.05 -15.51
N ASN A 180 -5.29 6.92 -15.30
CA ASN A 180 -3.85 6.87 -15.14
C ASN A 180 -3.23 5.82 -16.06
N SER A 181 -2.90 6.20 -17.30
CA SER A 181 -2.34 5.29 -18.32
C SER A 181 -0.94 4.77 -17.97
N ASN A 182 -0.23 5.41 -17.05
CA ASN A 182 1.13 5.03 -16.64
C ASN A 182 1.15 4.01 -15.49
N LEU A 183 0.01 3.75 -14.84
CA LEU A 183 -0.10 2.82 -13.73
C LEU A 183 0.37 1.42 -14.13
N LYS A 184 1.21 0.79 -13.31
CA LYS A 184 1.72 -0.57 -13.54
C LYS A 184 1.46 -1.44 -12.33
N ILE A 185 1.35 -2.76 -12.53
CA ILE A 185 1.32 -3.71 -11.42
C ILE A 185 2.76 -4.14 -11.15
N THR A 186 3.30 -3.79 -9.99
CA THR A 186 4.63 -4.21 -9.52
C THR A 186 4.68 -5.71 -9.31
N GLY A 187 3.64 -6.27 -8.71
CA GLY A 187 3.51 -7.71 -8.52
C GLY A 187 2.58 -8.10 -7.38
N ILE A 188 2.44 -9.42 -7.25
CA ILE A 188 1.71 -10.08 -6.18
C ILE A 188 2.71 -10.56 -5.13
N VAL A 189 2.50 -10.17 -3.86
CA VAL A 189 3.24 -10.71 -2.72
C VAL A 189 2.35 -11.66 -1.92
N MET A 190 2.84 -12.87 -1.71
CA MET A 190 2.12 -13.88 -0.92
C MET A 190 2.39 -13.67 0.56
N THR A 191 1.31 -13.56 1.34
CA THR A 191 1.36 -13.18 2.76
C THR A 191 0.70 -14.22 3.64
N LEU A 192 0.96 -14.12 4.95
CA LEU A 192 0.37 -14.96 6.00
C LEU A 192 0.47 -16.46 5.69
N ALA A 193 1.60 -16.86 5.11
CA ALA A 193 1.82 -18.24 4.66
C ALA A 193 2.19 -19.16 5.82
N ASP A 194 1.43 -20.23 6.02
CA ASP A 194 1.85 -21.36 6.84
C ASP A 194 2.46 -22.43 5.93
N LEU A 195 3.77 -22.33 5.71
CA LEU A 195 4.51 -23.19 4.78
C LEU A 195 4.53 -24.68 5.15
N ASN A 196 4.06 -25.03 6.36
CA ASN A 196 3.97 -26.42 6.80
C ASN A 196 2.71 -27.14 6.26
N THR A 197 1.73 -26.38 5.71
CA THR A 197 0.47 -26.92 5.25
C THR A 197 0.43 -27.19 3.74
N ASN A 198 -0.18 -28.29 3.33
CA ASN A 198 -0.36 -28.60 1.90
C ASN A 198 -1.29 -27.62 1.20
N ILE A 199 -2.27 -27.06 1.93
CA ILE A 199 -3.18 -26.02 1.41
C ILE A 199 -2.41 -24.78 0.98
N THR A 200 -1.48 -24.31 1.80
CA THR A 200 -0.63 -23.16 1.46
C THR A 200 0.21 -23.43 0.22
N LYS A 201 0.86 -24.60 0.14
CA LYS A 201 1.67 -24.98 -1.03
C LYS A 201 0.84 -25.01 -2.31
N SER A 202 -0.29 -25.71 -2.30
CA SER A 202 -1.21 -25.75 -3.44
C SER A 202 -1.74 -24.37 -3.84
N THR A 203 -2.02 -23.48 -2.87
CA THR A 203 -2.46 -22.11 -3.16
C THR A 203 -1.34 -21.27 -3.81
N ILE A 204 -0.10 -21.42 -3.35
CA ILE A 204 1.07 -20.77 -3.94
C ILE A 204 1.21 -21.18 -5.42
N ASP A 205 1.15 -22.47 -5.70
CA ASP A 205 1.25 -23.00 -7.06
C ASP A 205 0.11 -22.46 -7.94
N THR A 206 -1.11 -22.48 -7.42
CA THR A 206 -2.28 -21.93 -8.14
C THR A 206 -2.14 -20.44 -8.44
N ILE A 207 -1.62 -19.63 -7.50
CA ILE A 207 -1.38 -18.19 -7.73
C ILE A 207 -0.33 -18.01 -8.84
N ARG A 208 0.78 -18.76 -8.79
CA ARG A 208 1.84 -18.68 -9.79
C ARG A 208 1.36 -19.12 -11.16
N GLU A 209 0.59 -20.19 -11.25
CA GLU A 209 0.02 -20.69 -12.51
C GLU A 209 -1.03 -19.74 -13.11
N SER A 210 -1.92 -19.21 -12.26
CA SER A 210 -3.04 -18.36 -12.72
C SER A 210 -2.60 -16.96 -13.10
N PHE A 211 -1.64 -16.37 -12.38
CA PHE A 211 -1.26 -14.97 -12.55
C PHE A 211 0.17 -14.76 -13.01
N GLY A 212 1.10 -15.69 -12.73
CA GLY A 212 2.53 -15.52 -12.96
C GLY A 212 2.94 -15.39 -14.43
N LYS A 213 2.07 -15.72 -15.39
CA LYS A 213 2.31 -15.52 -16.82
C LYS A 213 2.22 -14.04 -17.22
N ASN A 214 1.37 -13.27 -16.54
CA ASN A 214 1.01 -11.89 -16.91
C ASN A 214 1.40 -10.87 -15.85
N ILE A 215 1.51 -11.29 -14.59
CA ILE A 215 1.82 -10.44 -13.44
C ILE A 215 2.99 -11.09 -12.70
N ARG A 216 3.99 -10.28 -12.34
CA ARG A 216 5.06 -10.75 -11.47
C ARG A 216 4.47 -11.28 -10.15
N VAL A 217 4.86 -12.47 -9.75
CA VAL A 217 4.65 -12.99 -8.40
C VAL A 217 6.01 -12.97 -7.72
N PHE A 218 6.14 -12.24 -6.61
CA PHE A 218 7.38 -12.15 -5.86
C PHE A 218 7.82 -13.54 -5.38
N ASP A 219 9.14 -13.79 -5.40
CA ASP A 219 9.69 -15.05 -4.91
C ASP A 219 9.61 -15.12 -3.39
N THR A 220 9.75 -13.95 -2.74
CA THR A 220 9.61 -13.80 -1.30
C THR A 220 8.17 -14.03 -0.86
N ILE A 221 8.01 -14.90 0.14
CA ILE A 221 6.72 -15.22 0.77
C ILE A 221 6.78 -14.78 2.23
N ILE A 222 5.80 -13.99 2.67
CA ILE A 222 5.71 -13.52 4.05
C ILE A 222 5.03 -14.57 4.92
N PRO A 223 5.73 -15.15 5.90
CA PRO A 223 5.16 -16.19 6.76
C PRO A 223 4.15 -15.60 7.73
N LYS A 224 3.18 -16.42 8.14
CA LYS A 224 2.30 -16.09 9.26
C LYS A 224 3.10 -16.09 10.55
N ALA A 225 3.04 -14.98 11.30
CA ALA A 225 3.75 -14.84 12.57
C ALA A 225 2.97 -13.94 13.54
N THR A 226 2.85 -14.36 14.80
CA THR A 226 2.23 -13.54 15.87
C THR A 226 3.06 -12.29 16.17
N LYS A 227 4.38 -12.38 16.02
CA LYS A 227 5.30 -11.25 16.20
C LYS A 227 5.00 -10.04 15.33
N ALA A 228 4.43 -10.22 14.14
CA ALA A 228 4.01 -9.10 13.30
C ALA A 228 2.85 -8.32 13.95
N SER A 229 1.86 -9.03 14.52
CA SER A 229 0.75 -8.38 15.23
C SER A 229 1.21 -7.76 16.56
N GLU A 230 2.14 -8.38 17.26
CA GLU A 230 2.72 -7.85 18.51
C GLU A 230 3.51 -6.55 18.23
N ALA A 231 4.26 -6.51 17.12
CA ALA A 231 4.98 -5.33 16.68
C ALA A 231 4.02 -4.15 16.43
N SER A 232 2.97 -4.35 15.64
CA SER A 232 1.95 -3.33 15.37
C SER A 232 1.24 -2.83 16.65
N ILE A 233 0.98 -3.74 17.63
CA ILE A 233 0.44 -3.33 18.94
C ILE A 233 1.42 -2.43 19.69
N SER A 234 2.72 -2.65 19.58
CA SER A 234 3.75 -1.86 20.25
C SER A 234 4.12 -0.55 19.55
N GLY A 235 3.57 -0.28 18.37
CA GLY A 235 3.89 0.91 17.56
C GLY A 235 5.28 0.82 16.94
N LYS A 236 5.77 -0.37 16.61
CA LYS A 236 7.12 -0.62 16.09
C LYS A 236 7.08 -1.52 14.88
N SER A 237 8.02 -1.33 13.95
CA SER A 237 8.18 -2.26 12.85
C SER A 237 8.62 -3.65 13.34
N ILE A 238 8.49 -4.64 12.47
CA ILE A 238 9.00 -5.98 12.75
C ILE A 238 10.53 -6.00 12.91
N TYR A 239 11.22 -5.05 12.29
CA TYR A 239 12.68 -4.96 12.36
C TYR A 239 13.16 -4.49 13.74
N GLU A 240 12.44 -3.56 14.37
CA GLU A 240 12.75 -3.10 15.71
C GLU A 240 12.24 -4.11 16.76
N TYR A 241 11.01 -4.61 16.58
CA TYR A 241 10.39 -5.51 17.56
C TYR A 241 11.01 -6.91 17.61
N ALA A 242 11.33 -7.48 16.44
CA ALA A 242 11.82 -8.87 16.34
C ALA A 242 12.72 -9.08 15.11
N LYS A 243 13.86 -8.37 15.07
CA LYS A 243 14.80 -8.29 13.93
C LYS A 243 15.26 -9.64 13.37
N ASP A 244 15.44 -10.65 14.23
CA ASP A 244 15.92 -11.98 13.84
C ASP A 244 14.78 -12.96 13.51
N SER A 245 13.54 -12.48 13.48
CA SER A 245 12.38 -13.31 13.17
C SER A 245 12.32 -13.65 11.68
N LYS A 246 11.73 -14.81 11.36
CA LYS A 246 11.51 -15.21 9.95
C LYS A 246 10.71 -14.18 9.17
N VAL A 247 9.79 -13.48 9.82
CA VAL A 247 8.96 -12.46 9.14
C VAL A 247 9.76 -11.18 8.89
N ALA A 248 10.68 -10.77 9.79
CA ALA A 248 11.57 -9.64 9.55
C ALA A 248 12.52 -9.92 8.37
N VAL A 249 13.13 -11.11 8.35
CA VAL A 249 13.98 -11.55 7.22
C VAL A 249 13.19 -11.60 5.92
N ALA A 250 11.91 -12.03 5.95
CA ALA A 250 11.08 -12.07 4.75
C ALA A 250 10.77 -10.66 4.22
N TYR A 251 10.42 -9.71 5.09
CA TYR A 251 10.20 -8.33 4.66
C TYR A 251 11.47 -7.65 4.15
N ASP A 252 12.63 -7.90 4.76
CA ASP A 252 13.92 -7.41 4.25
C ASP A 252 14.22 -7.96 2.84
N ASN A 253 13.97 -9.24 2.60
CA ASN A 253 14.09 -9.85 1.28
C ASN A 253 13.10 -9.26 0.26
N LEU A 254 11.83 -9.06 0.66
CA LEU A 254 10.82 -8.45 -0.20
C LEU A 254 11.22 -7.02 -0.59
N THR A 255 11.71 -6.23 0.36
CA THR A 255 12.19 -4.87 0.12
C THR A 255 13.35 -4.86 -0.88
N LYS A 256 14.34 -5.75 -0.71
CA LYS A 256 15.45 -5.91 -1.67
C LYS A 256 14.96 -6.34 -3.04
N GLU A 257 13.98 -7.25 -3.09
CA GLU A 257 13.40 -7.75 -4.33
C GLU A 257 12.58 -6.66 -5.05
N LEU A 258 11.93 -5.76 -4.32
CA LEU A 258 11.20 -4.61 -4.85
C LEU A 258 12.14 -3.61 -5.55
N VAL A 259 13.29 -3.29 -4.95
CA VAL A 259 14.27 -2.34 -5.49
C VAL A 259 15.03 -2.91 -6.68
N LYS A 260 15.32 -4.20 -6.71
CA LYS A 260 16.07 -4.90 -7.77
C LYS A 260 15.31 -5.06 -9.09
N ASN A 261 14.36 -4.26 -9.42
CA ASN A 261 13.52 -4.23 -10.61
C ASN A 261 14.04 -5.13 -11.77
N PRO A 262 13.57 -6.39 -11.93
CA PRO A 262 13.88 -7.13 -13.15
C PRO A 262 13.13 -6.48 -14.31
N LYS A 263 13.81 -6.20 -15.42
CA LYS A 263 13.19 -5.74 -16.66
C LYS A 263 12.03 -6.67 -17.01
N ILE A 264 10.79 -6.22 -16.80
CA ILE A 264 9.60 -6.95 -17.25
C ILE A 264 9.68 -7.00 -18.77
N ARG A 265 9.76 -8.18 -19.34
CA ARG A 265 9.58 -8.38 -20.78
C ARG A 265 8.12 -8.05 -21.08
N HIS A 266 7.88 -6.84 -21.61
CA HIS A 266 6.61 -6.52 -22.24
C HIS A 266 6.43 -7.46 -23.44
N LYS A 267 5.49 -8.38 -23.38
CA LYS A 267 4.80 -8.93 -24.54
C LYS A 267 3.42 -8.33 -24.56
N ASP A 268 3.13 -7.79 -25.74
CA ASP A 268 1.96 -7.04 -26.13
C ASP A 268 0.63 -7.58 -25.64
N GLU A 269 -0.27 -6.61 -25.36
CA GLU A 269 -1.72 -6.68 -25.32
C GLU A 269 -2.38 -7.97 -24.78
N ILE A 270 -2.88 -7.86 -23.56
CA ILE A 270 -3.82 -8.84 -23.00
C ILE A 270 -5.16 -8.65 -23.71
N SER A 271 -5.40 -9.45 -24.76
CA SER A 271 -6.75 -9.70 -25.26
C SER A 271 -7.43 -10.68 -24.29
N LEU A 272 -8.40 -10.20 -23.54
CA LEU A 272 -9.42 -11.01 -22.84
C LEU A 272 -10.67 -11.07 -23.68
#